data_4fff95610e04ca2bc6874495889cf4a3
#
_entry.id   4fff95610e04ca2bc6874495889cf4a3
#
_cell.length_a   1.000
_cell.length_b   1.000
_cell.length_c   1.000
_cell.angle_alpha   90.00
_cell.angle_beta   90.00
_cell.angle_gamma   90.00
#
_symmetry.space_group_name_H-M   'P 1'
#
loop_
_entity.id
_entity.type
_entity.pdbx_description
1 polymer ?
#
loop_
_entity_poly.entity_id
_entity_poly.type
_entity_poly.pdbx_seq_one_letter_code
_entity_poly.pdbx_strand_id
1 'polypeptide(L)' 'MYYRLYLLSNPDGRFVGFEEIDAPDDVEAVRIAESHSGRQALELWCGKRKVKSFPAKEDSPG' A
#
# COMPACT_ATOMS: atom_id res chain seq x y z
N MET A 1 -14.71 7.03 2.75
CA MET A 1 -13.57 7.84 2.33
C MET A 1 -12.75 7.06 1.30
N TYR A 2 -12.25 7.74 0.30
CA TYR A 2 -11.46 7.08 -0.72
C TYR A 2 -9.98 7.17 -0.40
N TYR A 3 -9.32 6.05 -0.55
CA TYR A 3 -7.89 5.93 -0.36
C TYR A 3 -7.29 5.38 -1.64
N ARG A 4 -6.02 5.67 -1.86
CA ARG A 4 -5.27 5.09 -2.96
C ARG A 4 -4.12 4.29 -2.40
N LEU A 5 -4.02 3.06 -2.87
CA LEU A 5 -2.92 2.17 -2.52
C LEU A 5 -1.98 2.12 -3.72
N TYR A 6 -0.86 2.83 -3.59
CA TYR A 6 0.11 2.88 -4.67
C TYR A 6 1.03 1.68 -4.60
N LEU A 7 1.25 1.10 -5.76
CA LEU A 7 2.14 -0.05 -5.91
C LEU A 7 3.49 0.45 -6.40
N LEU A 8 4.54 0.02 -5.71
CA LEU A 8 5.89 0.44 -6.05
C LEU A 8 6.68 -0.75 -6.58
N SER A 9 7.48 -0.50 -7.61
CA SER A 9 8.33 -1.55 -8.14
C SER A 9 9.58 -1.71 -7.30
N ASN A 10 10.08 -2.93 -7.22
CA ASN A 10 11.38 -3.24 -6.62
C ASN A 10 12.41 -3.41 -7.71
N PRO A 11 13.62 -2.93 -7.52
CA PRO A 11 14.14 -2.17 -6.38
C PRO A 11 14.00 -0.66 -6.52
N ASP A 12 13.46 -0.18 -7.63
CA ASP A 12 13.52 1.24 -7.98
C ASP A 12 12.60 2.14 -7.16
N GLY A 13 11.57 1.59 -6.54
CA GLY A 13 10.62 2.36 -5.76
C GLY A 13 9.73 3.26 -6.61
N ARG A 14 9.54 2.94 -7.87
CA ARG A 14 8.67 3.70 -8.76
C ARG A 14 7.23 3.29 -8.59
N PHE A 15 6.34 4.25 -8.74
CA PHE A 15 4.92 3.92 -8.78
C PHE A 15 4.61 3.22 -10.09
N VAL A 16 4.11 2.00 -10.02
CA VAL A 16 3.75 1.23 -11.21
C VAL A 16 2.25 1.06 -11.36
N GLY A 17 1.50 1.49 -10.38
CA GLY A 17 0.05 1.43 -10.44
C GLY A 17 -0.56 1.81 -9.11
N PHE A 18 -1.87 1.77 -9.04
CA PHE A 18 -2.56 2.02 -7.79
C PHE A 18 -3.90 1.32 -7.80
N GLU A 19 -4.45 1.12 -6.62
CA GLU A 19 -5.80 0.62 -6.45
C GLU A 19 -6.56 1.58 -5.55
N GLU A 20 -7.84 1.75 -5.83
CA GLU A 20 -8.70 2.58 -5.00
C GLU A 20 -9.33 1.72 -3.92
N ILE A 21 -9.32 2.25 -2.70
CA ILE A 21 -9.90 1.59 -1.54
C ILE A 21 -10.93 2.53 -0.95
N ASP A 22 -12.12 2.01 -0.71
CA ASP A 22 -13.16 2.76 0.00
C ASP A 22 -13.27 2.18 1.39
N ALA A 23 -12.99 3.00 2.39
CA ALA A 23 -13.02 2.57 3.78
C ALA A 23 -13.57 3.68 4.65
N PRO A 24 -14.21 3.33 5.78
CA PRO A 24 -14.80 4.35 6.66
C PRO A 24 -13.76 5.16 7.43
N ASP A 25 -12.58 4.59 7.67
CA ASP A 25 -11.53 5.28 8.40
C ASP A 25 -10.17 4.70 8.05
N ASP A 26 -9.12 5.31 8.61
CA ASP A 26 -7.75 4.91 8.33
C ASP A 26 -7.46 3.49 8.81
N VAL A 27 -8.02 3.10 9.93
CA VAL A 27 -7.77 1.77 10.50
C VAL A 27 -8.23 0.70 9.52
N GLU A 28 -9.44 0.85 9.00
CA GLU A 28 -9.97 -0.13 8.06
C GLU A 28 -9.22 -0.08 6.74
N ALA A 29 -8.85 1.12 6.29
CA ALA A 29 -8.07 1.26 5.07
C ALA A 29 -6.71 0.55 5.19
N VAL A 30 -6.05 0.70 6.32
CA VAL A 30 -4.76 0.03 6.58
C VAL A 30 -4.95 -1.48 6.56
N ARG A 31 -6.01 -1.95 7.17
CA ARG A 31 -6.32 -3.38 7.21
C ARG A 31 -6.50 -3.96 5.81
N ILE A 32 -7.25 -3.25 4.97
CA ILE A 32 -7.45 -3.67 3.59
C ILE A 32 -6.12 -3.64 2.83
N ALA A 33 -5.35 -2.57 3.02
CA ALA A 33 -4.05 -2.44 2.35
C ALA A 33 -3.10 -3.56 2.74
N GLU A 34 -3.12 -3.97 4.01
CA GLU A 34 -2.27 -5.06 4.46
C GLU A 34 -2.59 -6.38 3.75
N SER A 35 -3.84 -6.58 3.37
CA SER A 35 -4.20 -7.79 2.64
C SER A 35 -3.61 -7.81 1.24
N HIS A 36 -3.23 -6.66 0.72
CA HIS A 36 -2.58 -6.55 -0.58
C HIS A 36 -1.06 -6.56 -0.48
N SER A 37 -0.51 -6.50 0.71
CA SER A 37 0.94 -6.47 0.87
C SER A 37 1.56 -7.80 0.44
N GLY A 38 2.72 -7.71 -0.16
CA GLY A 38 3.38 -8.89 -0.70
C GLY A 38 4.78 -8.54 -1.13
N ARG A 39 5.17 -8.97 -2.31
CA ARG A 39 6.51 -8.75 -2.82
C ARG A 39 6.80 -7.30 -3.19
N GLN A 40 5.76 -6.51 -3.39
CA GLN A 40 5.93 -5.11 -3.73
C GLN A 40 5.70 -4.23 -2.52
N ALA A 41 6.47 -3.16 -2.45
CA ALA A 41 6.21 -2.13 -1.46
C ALA A 41 4.94 -1.39 -1.86
N LEU A 42 4.21 -0.92 -0.85
CA LEU A 42 2.95 -0.22 -1.06
C LEU A 42 2.95 1.07 -0.24
N GLU A 43 2.19 2.04 -0.71
CA GLU A 43 1.92 3.26 0.06
C GLU A 43 0.43 3.53 0.02
N LEU A 44 -0.13 3.74 1.20
CA LEU A 44 -1.54 4.06 1.34
C LEU A 44 -1.70 5.56 1.54
N TRP A 45 -2.50 6.19 0.69
CA TRP A 45 -2.73 7.63 0.72
C TRP A 45 -4.21 7.94 0.80
N CYS A 46 -4.53 9.01 1.50
CA CYS A 46 -5.87 9.60 1.50
C CYS A 46 -5.74 11.02 0.96
N GLY A 47 -6.07 11.21 -0.31
CA GLY A 47 -5.86 12.49 -0.96
C GLY A 47 -4.37 12.84 -1.01
N LYS A 48 -4.00 13.93 -0.36
CA LYS A 48 -2.61 14.37 -0.30
C LYS A 48 -1.88 13.89 0.95
N ARG A 49 -2.55 13.14 1.80
CA ARG A 49 -1.99 12.70 3.07
C ARG A 49 -1.57 11.24 2.98
N LYS A 50 -0.31 10.99 3.25
CA LYS A 50 0.19 9.62 3.32
C LYS A 50 -0.23 9.01 4.65
N VAL A 51 -0.96 7.90 4.57
CA VAL A 51 -1.46 7.22 5.75
C VAL A 51 -0.43 6.25 6.31
N LYS A 52 0.13 5.40 5.45
CA LYS A 52 1.09 4.40 5.88
C LYS A 52 1.88 3.86 4.70
N SER A 53 3.11 3.46 4.97
CA SER A 53 3.95 2.74 4.01
C SER A 53 4.04 1.28 4.41
N PHE A 54 4.04 0.40 3.41
CA PHE A 54 4.17 -1.04 3.63
C PHE A 54 5.40 -1.51 2.88
N PRO A 55 6.44 -1.94 3.58
CA PRO A 55 7.63 -2.45 2.90
C PRO A 55 7.33 -3.76 2.19
N ALA A 56 8.10 -4.04 1.16
CA ALA A 56 7.98 -5.31 0.48
C ALA A 56 8.33 -6.43 1.45
N LYS A 57 7.50 -7.46 1.46
CA LYS A 57 7.80 -8.65 2.25
C LYS A 57 8.71 -9.53 1.42
N GLU A 58 9.91 -9.75 1.92
CA GLU A 58 10.79 -10.70 1.30
C GLU A 58 10.46 -12.09 1.77
N ASP A 59 10.27 -12.98 0.80
CA ASP A 59 10.26 -14.39 1.11
C ASP A 59 11.67 -14.78 1.49
N SER A 60 11.98 -14.60 2.74
CA SER A 60 13.28 -15.03 3.20
C SER A 60 13.34 -16.54 3.18
N PRO A 61 14.20 -17.12 2.39
CA PRO A 61 14.36 -18.58 2.41
C PRO A 61 15.09 -18.97 3.67
N GLY A 62 14.47 -18.89 4.69
CA GLY A 62 14.95 -19.42 5.92
C GLY A 62 16.13 -18.89 6.55
#